data_17984614b205e8d428c3459192bf78b0
#
_entry.id   17984614b205e8d428c3459192bf78b0
#
_cell.length_a   1.000
_cell.length_b   1.000
_cell.length_c   1.000
_cell.angle_alpha   90.00
_cell.angle_beta   90.00
_cell.angle_gamma   90.00
#
_symmetry.space_group_name_H-M   'P 1'
#
loop_
_entity.id
_entity.type
_entity.pdbx_description
1 polymer ?
#
loop_
_entity_poly.entity_id
_entity_poly.type
_entity_poly.pdbx_seq_one_letter_code
_entity_poly.pdbx_strand_id
1 'polypeptide(L)'
;MQIIAHMGDLFDWALSMAQGKSDWVQSKPQAWRKEVERFHASLLALDRYLASDAPLGATAEELFQGPISDALTHIGQIAILRRQDDSPVRSEVYARADIASGRVGAEQPKNPFEFDTPPVGKTAG
;
A
#
# COMPACT_ATOMS: atom_id res chain seq x y z
N MET A 1 8.52 1.95 -11.61
CA MET A 1 7.56 0.87 -12.00
C MET A 1 7.81 -0.43 -11.27
N GLN A 2 9.06 -0.91 -11.15
CA GLN A 2 9.38 -2.18 -10.48
C GLN A 2 8.87 -2.24 -9.03
N ILE A 3 9.04 -1.19 -8.24
CA ILE A 3 8.62 -1.15 -6.83
C ILE A 3 7.10 -1.33 -6.68
N ILE A 4 6.29 -0.56 -7.42
CA ILE A 4 4.84 -0.67 -7.32
C ILE A 4 4.32 -2.02 -7.85
N ALA A 5 4.97 -2.59 -8.88
CA ALA A 5 4.66 -3.93 -9.35
C ALA A 5 4.92 -4.98 -8.27
N HIS A 6 6.08 -4.91 -7.61
CA HIS A 6 6.42 -5.78 -6.50
C HIS A 6 5.46 -5.63 -5.31
N MET A 7 5.06 -4.40 -4.98
CA MET A 7 4.06 -4.18 -3.93
C MET A 7 2.70 -4.82 -4.26
N GLY A 8 2.29 -4.79 -5.53
CA GLY A 8 1.11 -5.54 -5.98
C GLY A 8 1.28 -7.06 -5.77
N ASP A 9 2.43 -7.60 -6.15
CA ASP A 9 2.75 -9.02 -5.95
C ASP A 9 2.74 -9.42 -4.47
N LEU A 10 3.22 -8.53 -3.57
CA LEU A 10 3.17 -8.76 -2.12
C LEU A 10 1.73 -8.89 -1.60
N PHE A 11 0.79 -8.07 -2.07
CA PHE A 11 -0.61 -8.17 -1.65
C PHE A 11 -1.33 -9.36 -2.28
N ASP A 12 -1.01 -9.74 -3.50
CA ASP A 12 -1.50 -10.98 -4.11
C ASP A 12 -0.99 -12.21 -3.33
N TRP A 13 0.28 -12.19 -2.93
CA TRP A 13 0.85 -13.22 -2.06
C TRP A 13 0.19 -13.23 -0.67
N ALA A 14 -0.01 -12.07 -0.05
CA ALA A 14 -0.70 -11.97 1.23
C ALA A 14 -2.11 -12.58 1.16
N LEU A 15 -2.85 -12.31 0.09
CA LEU A 15 -4.16 -12.91 -0.13
C LEU A 15 -4.05 -14.43 -0.26
N SER A 16 -3.09 -14.94 -1.02
CA SER A 16 -2.89 -16.38 -1.16
C SER A 16 -2.51 -17.05 0.17
N MET A 17 -1.67 -16.40 1.00
CA MET A 17 -1.38 -16.85 2.36
C MET A 17 -2.64 -16.87 3.24
N ALA A 18 -3.44 -15.81 3.19
CA ALA A 18 -4.71 -15.75 3.93
C ALA A 18 -5.67 -16.88 3.52
N GLN A 19 -5.61 -17.31 2.26
CA GLN A 19 -6.37 -18.44 1.72
C GLN A 19 -5.71 -19.83 2.01
N GLY A 20 -4.57 -19.86 2.70
CA GLY A 20 -3.86 -21.09 3.06
C GLY A 20 -3.00 -21.71 1.95
N LYS A 21 -2.60 -20.93 0.93
CA LYS A 21 -1.83 -21.43 -0.22
C LYS A 21 -0.37 -20.97 -0.22
N SER A 22 -0.10 -19.69 0.04
CA SER A 22 1.25 -19.09 0.00
C SER A 22 1.92 -19.13 -1.39
N ASP A 23 1.18 -18.79 -2.43
CA ASP A 23 1.68 -18.78 -3.81
C ASP A 23 2.38 -17.44 -4.11
N TRP A 24 3.68 -17.47 -4.32
CA TRP A 24 4.44 -16.31 -4.76
C TRP A 24 4.56 -16.29 -6.29
N VAL A 25 4.17 -15.16 -6.88
CA VAL A 25 4.33 -14.91 -8.32
C VAL A 25 4.98 -13.55 -8.52
N GLN A 26 6.12 -13.52 -9.19
CA GLN A 26 6.78 -12.27 -9.56
C GLN A 26 6.27 -11.81 -10.92
N SER A 27 5.54 -10.72 -10.94
CA SER A 27 4.98 -10.13 -12.15
C SER A 27 6.05 -9.42 -12.99
N LYS A 28 5.84 -9.44 -14.31
CA LYS A 28 6.58 -8.55 -15.19
C LYS A 28 5.95 -7.15 -15.14
N PRO A 29 6.71 -6.09 -14.77
CA PRO A 29 6.17 -4.75 -14.64
C PRO A 29 5.51 -4.24 -15.94
N GLN A 30 4.33 -3.66 -15.80
CA GLN A 30 3.55 -3.04 -16.86
C GLN A 30 3.71 -1.50 -16.83
N ALA A 31 2.91 -0.79 -17.64
CA ALA A 31 2.85 0.67 -17.59
C ALA A 31 2.41 1.17 -16.20
N TRP A 32 2.94 2.31 -15.76
CA TRP A 32 2.71 2.88 -14.42
C TRP A 32 1.25 2.87 -13.99
N ARG A 33 0.37 3.37 -14.85
CA ARG A 33 -1.07 3.45 -14.53
C ARG A 33 -1.68 2.08 -14.23
N LYS A 34 -1.31 1.07 -15.01
CA LYS A 34 -1.79 -0.31 -14.81
C LYS A 34 -1.27 -0.91 -13.50
N GLU A 35 -0.01 -0.62 -13.14
CA GLU A 35 0.53 -1.10 -11.87
C GLU A 35 -0.14 -0.42 -10.66
N VAL A 36 -0.46 0.86 -10.75
CA VAL A 36 -1.22 1.56 -9.69
C VAL A 36 -2.62 0.98 -9.55
N GLU A 37 -3.31 0.73 -10.65
CA GLU A 37 -4.63 0.08 -10.65
C GLU A 37 -4.55 -1.34 -10.05
N ARG A 38 -3.55 -2.12 -10.44
CA ARG A 38 -3.32 -3.47 -9.91
C ARG A 38 -3.01 -3.46 -8.42
N PHE A 39 -2.12 -2.58 -7.98
CA PHE A 39 -1.78 -2.42 -6.57
C PHE A 39 -3.04 -2.18 -5.71
N HIS A 40 -3.88 -1.23 -6.09
CA HIS A 40 -5.12 -0.95 -5.36
C HIS A 40 -6.12 -2.12 -5.43
N ALA A 41 -6.19 -2.83 -6.55
CA ALA A 41 -7.05 -4.00 -6.68
C ALA A 41 -6.59 -5.15 -5.77
N SER A 42 -5.29 -5.43 -5.72
CA SER A 42 -4.72 -6.48 -4.84
C SER A 42 -4.91 -6.13 -3.36
N LEU A 43 -4.67 -4.87 -2.99
CA LEU A 43 -4.90 -4.39 -1.62
C LEU A 43 -6.38 -4.52 -1.22
N LEU A 44 -7.29 -4.11 -2.09
CA LEU A 44 -8.74 -4.22 -1.85
C LEU A 44 -9.19 -5.69 -1.74
N ALA A 45 -8.62 -6.58 -2.55
CA ALA A 45 -8.95 -8.01 -2.50
C ALA A 45 -8.52 -8.62 -1.17
N LEU A 46 -7.33 -8.29 -0.66
CA LEU A 46 -6.86 -8.69 0.66
C LEU A 46 -7.77 -8.15 1.77
N ASP A 47 -8.07 -6.84 1.75
CA ASP A 47 -8.94 -6.19 2.75
C ASP A 47 -10.32 -6.86 2.82
N ARG A 48 -10.95 -7.12 1.67
CA ARG A 48 -12.24 -7.81 1.60
C ARG A 48 -12.18 -9.23 2.14
N TYR A 49 -11.11 -9.95 1.85
CA TYR A 49 -10.94 -11.31 2.38
C TYR A 49 -10.82 -11.30 3.90
N LEU A 50 -9.99 -10.40 4.45
CA LEU A 50 -9.80 -10.26 5.90
C LEU A 50 -11.07 -9.79 6.63
N ALA A 51 -11.93 -9.02 5.95
CA ALA A 51 -13.22 -8.56 6.49
C ALA A 51 -14.34 -9.61 6.38
N SER A 52 -14.11 -10.72 5.69
CA SER A 52 -15.11 -11.79 5.50
C SER A 52 -15.08 -12.81 6.63
N ASP A 53 -16.06 -13.71 6.65
CA ASP A 53 -16.10 -14.86 7.55
C ASP A 53 -15.29 -16.07 7.04
N ALA A 54 -14.51 -15.88 5.97
CA ALA A 54 -13.68 -16.94 5.41
C ALA A 54 -12.56 -17.35 6.40
N PRO A 55 -12.22 -18.64 6.49
CA PRO A 55 -11.17 -19.10 7.40
C PRO A 55 -9.82 -18.48 7.01
N LEU A 56 -9.07 -18.01 8.00
CA LEU A 56 -7.75 -17.46 7.81
C LEU A 56 -6.71 -18.58 7.79
N GLY A 57 -6.04 -18.77 6.66
CA GLY A 57 -5.04 -19.81 6.44
C GLY A 57 -3.63 -19.47 6.89
N ALA A 58 -3.39 -18.21 7.30
CA ALA A 58 -2.16 -17.72 7.91
C ALA A 58 -2.50 -16.87 9.13
N THR A 59 -1.61 -16.77 10.11
CA THR A 59 -1.84 -15.90 11.27
C THR A 59 -1.72 -14.41 10.89
N ALA A 60 -2.34 -13.53 11.68
CA ALA A 60 -2.20 -12.09 11.49
C ALA A 60 -0.73 -11.64 11.59
N GLU A 61 0.04 -12.27 12.47
CA GLU A 61 1.47 -12.04 12.66
C GLU A 61 2.29 -12.43 11.42
N GLU A 62 1.99 -13.56 10.80
CA GLU A 62 2.66 -14.00 9.56
C GLU A 62 2.37 -13.05 8.40
N LEU A 63 1.12 -12.62 8.23
CA LEU A 63 0.73 -11.63 7.22
C LEU A 63 1.41 -10.28 7.45
N PHE A 64 1.47 -9.84 8.70
CA PHE A 64 2.12 -8.57 9.07
C PHE A 64 3.64 -8.66 8.88
N GLN A 65 4.29 -9.68 9.42
CA GLN A 65 5.74 -9.86 9.37
C GLN A 65 6.27 -10.03 7.95
N GLY A 66 5.54 -10.75 7.11
CA GLY A 66 5.90 -11.01 5.72
C GLY A 66 5.48 -9.86 4.78
N PRO A 67 4.41 -10.07 4.00
CA PRO A 67 4.07 -9.17 2.89
C PRO A 67 3.74 -7.73 3.31
N ILE A 68 3.11 -7.51 4.47
CA ILE A 68 2.70 -6.16 4.89
C ILE A 68 3.93 -5.34 5.30
N SER A 69 4.82 -5.88 6.12
CA SER A 69 6.04 -5.19 6.53
C SER A 69 6.97 -4.92 5.36
N ASP A 70 7.06 -5.84 4.42
CA ASP A 70 7.85 -5.64 3.19
C ASP A 70 7.26 -4.49 2.36
N ALA A 71 5.94 -4.46 2.15
CA ALA A 71 5.28 -3.35 1.46
C ALA A 71 5.54 -1.98 2.15
N LEU A 72 5.56 -1.91 3.47
CA LEU A 72 5.87 -0.68 4.22
C LEU A 72 7.30 -0.19 3.93
N THR A 73 8.28 -1.09 3.80
CA THR A 73 9.66 -0.69 3.43
C THR A 73 9.71 -0.08 2.03
N HIS A 74 8.94 -0.59 1.10
CA HIS A 74 8.84 -0.08 -0.27
C HIS A 74 8.14 1.27 -0.36
N ILE A 75 7.21 1.59 0.52
CA ILE A 75 6.63 2.95 0.65
C ILE A 75 7.74 3.96 0.95
N GLY A 76 8.65 3.64 1.87
CA GLY A 76 9.81 4.47 2.17
C GLY A 76 10.72 4.69 0.94
N GLN A 77 10.94 3.68 0.13
CA GLN A 77 11.70 3.80 -1.11
C GLN A 77 11.02 4.74 -2.12
N ILE A 78 9.70 4.64 -2.29
CA ILE A 78 8.94 5.55 -3.15
C ILE A 78 9.05 6.99 -2.64
N ALA A 79 8.97 7.20 -1.32
CA ALA A 79 9.11 8.52 -0.71
C ALA A 79 10.49 9.16 -0.99
N ILE A 80 11.57 8.36 -0.92
CA ILE A 80 12.92 8.80 -1.26
C ILE A 80 13.03 9.17 -2.74
N LEU A 81 12.55 8.30 -3.64
CA LEU A 81 12.58 8.54 -5.08
C LEU A 81 11.81 9.81 -5.46
N ARG A 82 10.67 10.06 -4.84
CA ARG A 82 9.91 11.30 -5.04
C ARG A 82 10.67 12.54 -4.59
N ARG A 83 11.39 12.43 -3.47
CA ARG A 83 12.25 13.53 -2.99
C ARG A 83 13.38 13.83 -3.94
N GLN A 84 13.99 12.80 -4.53
CA GLN A 84 15.05 12.95 -5.54
C GLN A 84 14.53 13.55 -6.85
N ASP A 85 13.24 13.38 -7.14
CA ASP A 85 12.55 13.92 -8.33
C ASP A 85 11.82 15.24 -8.03
N ASP A 86 12.26 16.00 -7.03
CA ASP A 86 11.67 17.29 -6.61
C ASP A 86 10.15 17.25 -6.36
N SER A 87 9.60 16.09 -6.05
CA SER A 87 8.18 15.86 -5.75
C SER A 87 7.98 15.18 -4.38
N PRO A 88 8.51 15.75 -3.28
CA PRO A 88 8.49 15.11 -1.98
C PRO A 88 7.07 14.88 -1.46
N VAL A 89 6.88 13.80 -0.71
CA VAL A 89 5.69 13.63 0.13
C VAL A 89 5.79 14.51 1.36
N ARG A 90 4.65 14.91 1.90
CA ARG A 90 4.59 15.64 3.19
C ARG A 90 5.04 14.73 4.33
N SER A 91 5.58 15.33 5.39
CA SER A 91 5.86 14.60 6.62
C SER A 91 4.55 14.16 7.28
N GLU A 92 4.52 12.91 7.70
CA GLU A 92 3.35 12.28 8.30
C GLU A 92 3.65 11.84 9.74
N VAL A 93 2.71 12.05 10.64
CA VAL A 93 2.72 11.49 11.98
C VAL A 93 1.65 10.40 12.05
N TYR A 94 2.03 9.18 11.77
CA TYR A 94 1.10 8.03 11.70
C TYR A 94 0.27 7.83 12.95
N ALA A 95 0.78 8.20 14.13
CA ALA A 95 0.05 8.13 15.38
C ALA A 95 -1.23 9.00 15.41
N ARG A 96 -1.34 9.98 14.48
CA ARG A 96 -2.51 10.86 14.34
C ARG A 96 -3.39 10.48 13.16
N ALA A 97 -3.00 9.49 12.37
CA ALA A 97 -3.76 9.09 11.20
C ALA A 97 -5.13 8.52 11.60
N ASP A 98 -6.17 8.95 10.90
CA ASP A 98 -7.51 8.37 11.02
C ASP A 98 -7.60 7.11 10.15
N ILE A 99 -7.18 5.98 10.72
CA ILE A 99 -7.17 4.69 10.03
C ILE A 99 -8.54 4.02 10.19
N ALA A 100 -9.18 3.70 9.08
CA ALA A 100 -10.47 3.04 9.06
C ALA A 100 -10.44 1.79 8.19
N SER A 101 -11.00 0.69 8.69
CA SER A 101 -11.17 -0.55 7.93
C SER A 101 -11.98 -0.29 6.66
N GLY A 102 -11.60 -0.93 5.56
CA GLY A 102 -12.28 -0.80 4.26
C GLY A 102 -11.89 0.44 3.45
N ARG A 103 -11.14 1.39 4.02
CA ARG A 103 -10.66 2.58 3.31
C ARG A 103 -9.27 2.33 2.73
N VAL A 104 -9.19 1.54 1.69
CA VAL A 104 -7.94 1.07 1.07
C VAL A 104 -7.68 1.61 -0.33
N GLY A 105 -8.57 2.47 -0.85
CA GLY A 105 -8.46 3.04 -2.19
C GLY A 105 -7.75 4.39 -2.25
N ALA A 106 -7.78 5.00 -3.42
CA ALA A 106 -7.23 6.34 -3.65
C ALA A 106 -8.02 7.46 -2.95
N GLU A 107 -9.27 7.19 -2.58
CA GLU A 107 -10.11 8.14 -1.86
C GLU A 107 -9.72 8.17 -0.38
N GLN A 108 -9.24 9.33 0.05
CA GLN A 108 -8.77 9.57 1.41
C GLN A 108 -9.45 10.84 1.98
N PRO A 109 -9.41 11.06 3.31
CA PRO A 109 -9.97 12.26 3.92
C PRO A 109 -9.41 13.54 3.28
N LYS A 110 -10.27 14.54 3.07
CA LYS A 110 -9.85 15.83 2.48
C LYS A 110 -8.87 16.60 3.38
N ASN A 111 -9.03 16.46 4.69
CA ASN A 111 -8.21 17.14 5.70
C ASN A 111 -7.61 16.09 6.65
N PRO A 112 -6.59 15.35 6.22
CA PRO A 112 -5.96 14.34 7.06
C PRO A 112 -5.18 14.97 8.21
N PHE A 113 -5.32 14.41 9.42
CA PHE A 113 -4.69 14.92 10.65
C PHE A 113 -3.22 14.51 10.80
N GLU A 114 -2.77 13.54 10.04
CA GLU A 114 -1.40 13.01 10.10
C GLU A 114 -0.34 13.95 9.56
N PHE A 115 -0.71 14.95 8.78
CA PHE A 115 0.24 15.89 8.19
C PHE A 115 0.48 17.12 9.06
N ASP A 116 1.74 17.39 9.39
CA ASP A 116 2.16 18.56 10.16
C ASP A 116 2.23 19.86 9.33
N THR A 117 2.39 19.71 8.02
CA THR A 117 2.54 20.85 7.11
C THR A 117 1.40 20.92 6.11
N PRO A 118 0.98 22.12 5.71
CA PRO A 118 0.02 22.24 4.62
C PRO A 118 0.55 21.57 3.34
N PRO A 119 -0.33 21.24 2.37
CA PRO A 119 0.12 20.74 1.08
C PRO A 119 1.20 21.68 0.52
N VAL A 120 2.27 21.09 0.00
CA VAL A 120 3.27 21.88 -0.74
C VAL A 120 2.54 22.49 -1.93
N GLY A 121 2.12 23.74 -1.78
CA GLY A 121 1.48 24.47 -2.87
C GLY A 121 2.47 24.53 -4.03
N LYS A 122 1.99 24.37 -5.24
CA LYS A 122 2.70 24.87 -6.38
C LYS A 122 2.95 26.33 -6.05
N THR A 123 4.21 26.71 -5.82
CA THR A 123 4.60 28.12 -5.79
C THR A 123 4.06 28.71 -7.08
N ALA A 124 3.08 29.61 -6.95
CA ALA A 124 2.62 30.39 -8.07
C ALA A 124 3.85 31.11 -8.62
N GLY A 125 4.36 30.61 -9.73
CA GLY A 125 5.38 31.28 -10.52
C GLY A 125 4.78 32.43 -11.25
#